data_307c1c7ac61ddefe81ab57884f123762
#
_entry.id   307c1c7ac61ddefe81ab57884f123762
#
_cell.length_a   1.000
_cell.length_b   1.000
_cell.length_c   1.000
_cell.angle_alpha   90.00
_cell.angle_beta   90.00
_cell.angle_gamma   90.00
#
_symmetry.space_group_name_H-M   'P 1'
#
loop_
_entity.id
_entity.type
_entity.pdbx_description
1 polymer ?
#
loop_
_entity_poly.entity_id
_entity_poly.type
_entity_poly.pdbx_seq_one_letter_code
_entity_poly.pdbx_strand_id
1 'polypeptide(L)'
;MKRILACLLAAALLVCAGCGTKSEKPSVSGAPSKTETYYAPLTGEQLSAKPENTRPFAVMINNIVYAQPQVGISKADMIYEIPAEGGITRMMAIFSHLYDIESVGSIRSLRPYYLSVALSYDAIVIHAGGSEQAYSDVKTYNADHLDGVRDGNTSSMFYRDKSRGQHGSEHTLFFHGANVQSLVEKYQFRTEHNSSYKTGLSFADNAVQQCTADAAAAQVTFNTSKSTSFTYHADTGKYTAMQYKGDYKDGATGEPVPFSNLLILSADMKTVDSYGRLAVDLIGSGTGYFVTGGKYVPIKWARSDINSCFTYTLEDSTALNLSRGTTYVGVIPTNGGSVNFS
;
A
#
# COMPACT_ATOMS: atom_id res chain seq x y z
N MET A 1 35.35 -48.58 -63.95
CA MET A 1 36.46 -48.32 -64.90
C MET A 1 37.51 -47.46 -64.20
N LYS A 2 38.65 -48.10 -64.05
CA LYS A 2 40.00 -47.58 -64.17
C LYS A 2 40.36 -46.42 -63.23
N ARG A 3 41.20 -46.66 -62.21
CA ARG A 3 42.69 -46.72 -62.21
C ARG A 3 43.27 -45.36 -62.00
N ILE A 4 44.28 -44.99 -61.17
CA ILE A 4 45.51 -45.61 -60.66
C ILE A 4 46.12 -44.53 -59.76
N LEU A 5 46.52 -44.70 -58.52
CA LEU A 5 47.82 -45.16 -57.98
C LEU A 5 48.98 -44.17 -58.23
N ALA A 6 49.68 -43.72 -57.25
CA ALA A 6 51.09 -43.80 -56.92
C ALA A 6 51.52 -42.65 -56.01
N CYS A 7 51.91 -42.88 -54.77
CA CYS A 7 53.26 -43.25 -54.27
C CYS A 7 54.37 -42.21 -54.57
N LEU A 8 55.01 -41.66 -53.58
CA LEU A 8 56.28 -41.98 -52.92
C LEU A 8 56.91 -40.74 -52.26
N LEU A 9 57.14 -40.80 -51.01
CA LEU A 9 58.37 -41.02 -50.25
C LEU A 9 59.26 -39.78 -50.02
N ALA A 10 59.40 -39.46 -48.73
CA ALA A 10 60.63 -39.23 -47.96
C ALA A 10 61.40 -37.90 -48.14
N ALA A 11 61.55 -37.20 -47.06
CA ALA A 11 62.84 -37.11 -46.37
C ALA A 11 62.69 -36.26 -45.05
N ALA A 12 63.19 -36.80 -44.00
CA ALA A 12 63.33 -36.17 -42.67
C ALA A 12 64.45 -35.13 -42.72
N LEU A 13 64.24 -34.05 -41.94
CA LEU A 13 65.35 -33.32 -41.33
C LEU A 13 64.87 -32.71 -39.98
N LEU A 14 65.44 -33.20 -38.88
CA LEU A 14 65.38 -32.65 -37.54
C LEU A 14 66.10 -31.32 -37.52
N VAL A 15 65.51 -30.33 -36.93
CA VAL A 15 66.17 -29.27 -36.14
C VAL A 15 65.41 -29.02 -34.86
N CYS A 16 66.09 -29.35 -33.80
CA CYS A 16 65.68 -28.92 -32.44
C CYS A 16 66.00 -27.45 -32.28
N ALA A 17 65.03 -26.69 -31.69
CA ALA A 17 65.37 -25.63 -30.75
C ALA A 17 64.10 -24.95 -30.21
N GLY A 18 63.96 -24.81 -28.94
CA GLY A 18 63.23 -23.73 -28.29
C GLY A 18 61.97 -24.09 -27.52
N CYS A 19 62.11 -24.64 -26.34
CA CYS A 19 61.12 -24.54 -25.28
C CYS A 19 60.73 -23.07 -25.00
N GLY A 20 59.46 -22.73 -25.18
CA GLY A 20 58.86 -21.51 -24.72
C GLY A 20 57.43 -21.84 -24.33
N THR A 21 57.24 -22.41 -23.15
CA THR A 21 55.92 -22.57 -22.52
C THR A 21 55.38 -21.19 -22.11
N LYS A 22 54.58 -20.58 -22.97
CA LYS A 22 53.70 -19.50 -22.52
C LYS A 22 52.58 -20.12 -21.68
N SER A 23 52.72 -19.98 -20.36
CA SER A 23 51.62 -20.18 -19.41
C SER A 23 50.53 -19.17 -19.76
N GLU A 24 49.45 -19.62 -20.39
CA GLU A 24 48.20 -18.86 -20.43
C GLU A 24 47.64 -18.84 -19.02
N LYS A 25 47.73 -17.67 -18.36
CA LYS A 25 46.93 -17.38 -17.19
C LYS A 25 45.46 -17.46 -17.58
N PRO A 26 44.61 -18.22 -16.87
CA PRO A 26 43.18 -18.12 -17.06
C PRO A 26 42.75 -16.67 -16.69
N SER A 27 42.27 -15.92 -17.65
CA SER A 27 41.65 -14.64 -17.43
C SER A 27 40.33 -14.90 -16.72
N VAL A 28 40.36 -14.82 -15.39
CA VAL A 28 39.13 -14.69 -14.58
C VAL A 28 38.60 -13.26 -14.78
N SER A 29 37.93 -13.05 -15.88
CA SER A 29 37.13 -11.85 -16.12
C SER A 29 35.73 -12.12 -15.57
N GLY A 30 35.64 -12.26 -14.27
CA GLY A 30 34.39 -12.17 -13.51
C GLY A 30 34.30 -10.82 -12.86
N ALA A 31 33.81 -9.81 -13.57
CA ALA A 31 33.28 -8.64 -12.89
C ALA A 31 32.18 -9.14 -11.94
N PRO A 32 32.14 -8.72 -10.67
CA PRO A 32 31.06 -9.13 -9.79
C PRO A 32 29.74 -8.71 -10.42
N SER A 33 28.90 -9.70 -10.73
CA SER A 33 27.52 -9.46 -11.14
C SER A 33 26.90 -8.59 -10.03
N LYS A 34 26.52 -7.35 -10.32
CA LYS A 34 25.74 -6.54 -9.42
C LYS A 34 24.45 -7.33 -9.14
N THR A 35 24.34 -7.87 -7.94
CA THR A 35 23.09 -8.48 -7.47
C THR A 35 22.05 -7.36 -7.47
N GLU A 36 21.10 -7.40 -8.38
CA GLU A 36 19.99 -6.44 -8.38
C GLU A 36 19.18 -6.64 -7.11
N THR A 37 18.95 -5.54 -6.40
CA THR A 37 18.11 -5.53 -5.19
C THR A 37 16.74 -4.99 -5.56
N TYR A 38 15.71 -5.74 -5.23
CA TYR A 38 14.33 -5.39 -5.51
C TYR A 38 13.60 -4.96 -4.25
N TYR A 39 12.61 -4.08 -4.43
CA TYR A 39 11.85 -3.50 -3.32
C TYR A 39 10.35 -3.48 -3.64
N ALA A 40 9.54 -3.70 -2.62
CA ALA A 40 8.09 -3.63 -2.69
C ALA A 40 7.64 -2.17 -2.98
N PRO A 41 6.77 -1.94 -3.99
CA PRO A 41 6.40 -0.60 -4.42
C PRO A 41 5.69 0.25 -3.36
N LEU A 42 4.94 -0.36 -2.43
CA LEU A 42 4.12 0.33 -1.42
C LEU A 42 4.76 0.38 -0.03
N THR A 43 5.71 -0.52 0.26
CA THR A 43 6.38 -0.57 1.57
C THR A 43 7.88 -0.31 1.51
N GLY A 44 8.48 -0.37 0.32
CA GLY A 44 9.93 -0.28 0.17
C GLY A 44 10.70 -1.44 0.80
N GLU A 45 10.05 -2.49 1.29
CA GLU A 45 10.72 -3.65 1.87
C GLU A 45 11.46 -4.43 0.79
N GLN A 46 12.62 -4.99 1.15
CA GLN A 46 13.43 -5.74 0.21
C GLN A 46 12.75 -7.05 -0.18
N LEU A 47 12.76 -7.35 -1.47
CA LEU A 47 12.19 -8.56 -2.04
C LEU A 47 13.30 -9.50 -2.52
N SER A 48 13.02 -10.80 -2.48
CA SER A 48 13.90 -11.85 -3.00
C SER A 48 13.90 -11.93 -4.54
N ALA A 49 12.88 -11.36 -5.20
CA ALA A 49 12.73 -11.33 -6.65
C ALA A 49 12.15 -9.99 -7.10
N LYS A 50 12.25 -9.71 -8.40
CA LYS A 50 11.66 -8.51 -9.00
C LYS A 50 10.15 -8.50 -8.75
N PRO A 51 9.58 -7.39 -8.22
CA PRO A 51 8.14 -7.28 -8.04
C PRO A 51 7.41 -7.36 -9.38
N GLU A 52 6.29 -8.03 -9.37
CA GLU A 52 5.35 -7.98 -10.48
C GLU A 52 4.75 -6.58 -10.58
N ASN A 53 4.40 -6.15 -11.80
CA ASN A 53 3.74 -4.86 -12.03
C ASN A 53 2.22 -4.95 -11.76
N THR A 54 1.83 -5.55 -10.64
CA THR A 54 0.43 -5.85 -10.33
C THR A 54 -0.26 -4.71 -9.61
N ARG A 55 -1.55 -4.52 -9.95
CA ARG A 55 -2.43 -3.57 -9.29
C ARG A 55 -2.77 -4.04 -7.88
N PRO A 56 -2.72 -3.17 -6.87
CA PRO A 56 -3.12 -3.51 -5.52
C PRO A 56 -4.64 -3.56 -5.39
N PHE A 57 -5.09 -4.04 -4.24
CA PHE A 57 -6.49 -4.01 -3.83
C PHE A 57 -6.71 -2.92 -2.78
N ALA A 58 -7.74 -2.10 -2.98
CA ALA A 58 -8.16 -1.07 -2.03
C ALA A 58 -9.46 -1.50 -1.35
N VAL A 59 -9.37 -1.87 -0.09
CA VAL A 59 -10.47 -2.48 0.67
C VAL A 59 -11.06 -1.50 1.66
N MET A 60 -12.38 -1.23 1.55
CA MET A 60 -13.10 -0.38 2.50
C MET A 60 -13.33 -1.10 3.82
N ILE A 61 -12.75 -0.59 4.88
CA ILE A 61 -12.79 -1.18 6.23
C ILE A 61 -13.67 -0.33 7.14
N ASN A 62 -14.51 -1.01 7.90
CA ASN A 62 -15.35 -0.40 8.92
C ASN A 62 -14.51 0.00 10.15
N ASN A 63 -14.58 1.26 10.57
CA ASN A 63 -13.80 1.77 11.70
C ASN A 63 -14.66 2.42 12.76
N ILE A 64 -15.54 1.64 13.35
CA ILE A 64 -16.33 2.03 14.53
C ILE A 64 -16.06 1.02 15.65
N VAL A 65 -16.33 1.37 16.88
CA VAL A 65 -16.02 0.51 18.04
C VAL A 65 -16.58 -0.92 17.90
N TYR A 66 -17.77 -1.06 17.32
CA TYR A 66 -18.43 -2.38 17.13
C TYR A 66 -17.85 -3.22 15.99
N ALA A 67 -16.98 -2.64 15.18
CA ALA A 67 -16.29 -3.33 14.11
C ALA A 67 -14.89 -3.83 14.53
N GLN A 68 -14.45 -3.43 15.72
CA GLN A 68 -13.14 -3.86 16.21
C GLN A 68 -13.22 -5.18 16.99
N PRO A 69 -12.12 -5.98 16.94
CA PRO A 69 -10.96 -5.81 16.04
C PRO A 69 -11.31 -6.12 14.58
N GLN A 70 -10.76 -5.36 13.64
CA GLN A 70 -10.82 -5.73 12.22
C GLN A 70 -9.94 -6.98 11.99
N VAL A 71 -10.22 -7.72 10.93
CA VAL A 71 -9.52 -8.97 10.60
C VAL A 71 -8.71 -8.80 9.32
N GLY A 72 -7.49 -9.32 9.30
CA GLY A 72 -6.58 -9.29 8.14
C GLY A 72 -5.94 -7.94 7.88
N ILE A 73 -6.17 -6.96 8.74
CA ILE A 73 -5.73 -5.56 8.54
C ILE A 73 -4.21 -5.40 8.68
N SER A 74 -3.54 -6.25 9.45
CA SER A 74 -2.08 -6.25 9.64
C SER A 74 -1.29 -6.68 8.40
N LYS A 75 -1.98 -7.22 7.38
CA LYS A 75 -1.41 -7.59 6.09
C LYS A 75 -1.44 -6.46 5.06
N ALA A 76 -2.05 -5.32 5.39
CA ALA A 76 -2.10 -4.18 4.50
C ALA A 76 -0.74 -3.46 4.44
N ASP A 77 -0.38 -3.01 3.23
CA ASP A 77 0.81 -2.18 3.00
C ASP A 77 0.59 -0.75 3.48
N MET A 78 -0.63 -0.23 3.26
CA MET A 78 -1.02 1.12 3.68
C MET A 78 -2.45 1.12 4.23
N ILE A 79 -2.69 1.96 5.23
CA ILE A 79 -4.02 2.13 5.83
C ILE A 79 -4.36 3.62 5.87
N TYR A 80 -5.40 4.01 5.14
CA TYR A 80 -5.97 5.35 5.19
C TYR A 80 -7.08 5.42 6.22
N GLU A 81 -7.07 6.46 7.05
CA GLU A 81 -8.17 6.81 7.96
C GLU A 81 -8.64 8.23 7.63
N ILE A 82 -9.91 8.37 7.23
CA ILE A 82 -10.52 9.65 6.84
C ILE A 82 -11.88 9.80 7.51
N PRO A 83 -12.29 10.99 7.96
CA PRO A 83 -13.63 11.25 8.47
C PRO A 83 -14.73 10.78 7.53
N ALA A 84 -15.81 10.34 8.12
CA ALA A 84 -17.04 9.98 7.45
C ALA A 84 -18.23 10.63 8.16
N GLU A 85 -19.42 10.41 7.64
CA GLU A 85 -20.66 10.89 8.26
C GLU A 85 -20.85 10.37 9.69
N GLY A 86 -21.56 11.12 10.52
CA GLY A 86 -21.87 10.72 11.89
C GLY A 86 -20.72 10.88 12.90
N GLY A 87 -19.69 11.67 12.58
CA GLY A 87 -18.56 11.93 13.47
C GLY A 87 -17.59 10.76 13.63
N ILE A 88 -17.73 9.71 12.82
CA ILE A 88 -16.83 8.55 12.81
C ILE A 88 -15.75 8.72 11.71
N THR A 89 -14.79 7.82 11.68
CA THR A 89 -13.90 7.61 10.53
C THR A 89 -14.22 6.28 9.85
N ARG A 90 -13.79 6.14 8.62
CA ARG A 90 -13.62 4.83 7.97
C ARG A 90 -12.16 4.62 7.67
N MET A 91 -11.86 3.39 7.28
CA MET A 91 -10.52 3.07 6.77
C MET A 91 -10.60 2.50 5.36
N MET A 92 -9.51 2.67 4.63
CA MET A 92 -9.22 1.94 3.41
C MET A 92 -7.85 1.31 3.57
N ALA A 93 -7.81 0.00 3.44
CA ALA A 93 -6.56 -0.76 3.48
C ALA A 93 -6.13 -1.11 2.06
N ILE A 94 -4.86 -0.84 1.73
CA ILE A 94 -4.27 -1.14 0.43
C ILE A 94 -3.39 -2.38 0.59
N PHE A 95 -3.62 -3.38 -0.25
CA PHE A 95 -2.91 -4.66 -0.23
C PHE A 95 -2.26 -4.92 -1.58
N SER A 96 -0.94 -5.10 -1.64
CA SER A 96 -0.25 -5.61 -2.83
C SER A 96 -0.59 -7.10 -3.06
N HIS A 97 -0.76 -7.87 -1.98
CA HIS A 97 -1.08 -9.29 -2.01
C HIS A 97 -2.32 -9.54 -1.13
N LEU A 98 -3.36 -10.13 -1.72
CA LEU A 98 -4.64 -10.34 -1.04
C LEU A 98 -5.08 -11.81 -1.05
N TYR A 99 -4.69 -12.58 -2.05
CA TYR A 99 -5.26 -13.91 -2.31
C TYR A 99 -4.96 -14.97 -1.25
N ASP A 100 -3.87 -14.82 -0.51
CA ASP A 100 -3.43 -15.72 0.57
C ASP A 100 -3.93 -15.28 1.96
N ILE A 101 -4.68 -14.18 2.05
CA ILE A 101 -5.27 -13.73 3.30
C ILE A 101 -6.57 -14.48 3.56
N GLU A 102 -6.63 -15.23 4.67
CA GLU A 102 -7.76 -16.08 5.00
C GLU A 102 -9.07 -15.29 5.08
N SER A 103 -9.05 -14.15 5.76
CA SER A 103 -10.23 -13.30 5.94
C SER A 103 -9.86 -11.83 6.08
N VAL A 104 -10.67 -10.95 5.48
CA VAL A 104 -10.54 -9.50 5.62
C VAL A 104 -11.89 -8.88 5.96
N GLY A 105 -11.92 -7.98 6.94
CA GLY A 105 -13.14 -7.22 7.29
C GLY A 105 -13.16 -6.66 8.72
N SER A 106 -14.30 -6.11 9.13
CA SER A 106 -15.56 -6.01 8.38
C SER A 106 -15.49 -4.91 7.32
N ILE A 107 -16.15 -5.19 6.19
CA ILE A 107 -16.14 -4.33 5.00
C ILE A 107 -17.22 -3.26 5.11
N ARG A 108 -16.96 -2.07 4.57
CA ARG A 108 -17.87 -0.93 4.65
C ARG A 108 -18.09 -0.22 3.31
N SER A 109 -19.04 0.71 3.33
CA SER A 109 -19.49 1.42 2.14
C SER A 109 -18.47 2.41 1.58
N LEU A 110 -18.33 2.41 0.27
CA LEU A 110 -17.49 3.32 -0.49
C LEU A 110 -17.98 4.79 -0.40
N ARG A 111 -17.05 5.72 -0.44
CA ARG A 111 -17.28 7.16 -0.58
C ARG A 111 -16.41 7.73 -1.70
N PRO A 112 -16.79 8.85 -2.34
CA PRO A 112 -16.06 9.43 -3.46
C PRO A 112 -14.58 9.66 -3.20
N TYR A 113 -14.24 10.20 -2.03
CA TYR A 113 -12.85 10.48 -1.68
C TYR A 113 -12.02 9.21 -1.44
N TYR A 114 -12.61 8.10 -1.00
CA TYR A 114 -11.93 6.80 -0.91
C TYR A 114 -11.73 6.20 -2.30
N LEU A 115 -12.72 6.33 -3.21
CA LEU A 115 -12.50 5.95 -4.60
C LEU A 115 -11.35 6.76 -5.21
N SER A 116 -11.32 8.06 -4.94
CA SER A 116 -10.22 8.93 -5.37
C SER A 116 -8.86 8.45 -4.88
N VAL A 117 -8.74 8.04 -3.60
CA VAL A 117 -7.51 7.42 -3.07
C VAL A 117 -7.20 6.12 -3.82
N ALA A 118 -8.16 5.22 -4.00
CA ALA A 118 -7.94 3.95 -4.69
C ALA A 118 -7.43 4.13 -6.13
N LEU A 119 -7.99 5.09 -6.86
CA LEU A 119 -7.58 5.40 -8.24
C LEU A 119 -6.15 5.93 -8.30
N SER A 120 -5.66 6.63 -7.27
CA SER A 120 -4.26 7.07 -7.21
C SER A 120 -3.25 5.92 -7.10
N TYR A 121 -3.71 4.76 -6.68
CA TYR A 121 -2.93 3.50 -6.66
C TYR A 121 -3.27 2.59 -7.84
N ASP A 122 -4.12 3.04 -8.77
CA ASP A 122 -4.65 2.19 -9.85
C ASP A 122 -5.22 0.86 -9.29
N ALA A 123 -5.85 0.92 -8.10
CA ALA A 123 -6.27 -0.24 -7.34
C ALA A 123 -7.61 -0.82 -7.81
N ILE A 124 -7.82 -2.12 -7.57
CA ILE A 124 -9.13 -2.77 -7.65
C ILE A 124 -9.83 -2.55 -6.30
N VAL A 125 -11.06 -2.02 -6.32
CA VAL A 125 -11.77 -1.60 -5.09
C VAL A 125 -12.66 -2.71 -4.56
N ILE A 126 -12.59 -3.01 -3.25
CA ILE A 126 -13.49 -3.96 -2.58
C ILE A 126 -14.27 -3.20 -1.51
N HIS A 127 -15.62 -3.26 -1.58
CA HIS A 127 -16.49 -2.51 -0.67
C HIS A 127 -17.84 -3.18 -0.44
N ALA A 128 -18.59 -2.68 0.52
CA ALA A 128 -19.94 -3.14 0.86
C ALA A 128 -20.94 -2.00 0.73
N GLY A 129 -21.54 -1.83 -0.43
CA GLY A 129 -22.41 -0.69 -0.73
C GLY A 129 -21.64 0.61 -0.90
N GLY A 130 -22.33 1.71 -1.13
CA GLY A 130 -21.73 3.03 -1.35
C GLY A 130 -22.77 4.14 -1.29
N SER A 131 -22.28 5.41 -1.26
CA SER A 131 -23.17 6.53 -1.54
C SER A 131 -23.52 6.58 -3.03
N GLU A 132 -24.65 7.19 -3.40
CA GLU A 132 -25.04 7.33 -4.81
C GLU A 132 -23.96 8.05 -5.63
N GLN A 133 -23.31 9.07 -5.04
CA GLN A 133 -22.19 9.74 -5.69
C GLN A 133 -20.99 8.79 -5.90
N ALA A 134 -20.66 7.93 -4.93
CA ALA A 134 -19.60 6.95 -5.12
C ALA A 134 -19.89 5.97 -6.27
N TYR A 135 -21.13 5.53 -6.43
CA TYR A 135 -21.51 4.69 -7.56
C TYR A 135 -21.47 5.44 -8.90
N SER A 136 -21.88 6.72 -8.91
CA SER A 136 -21.73 7.59 -10.07
C SER A 136 -20.27 7.73 -10.48
N ASP A 137 -19.38 7.94 -9.50
CA ASP A 137 -17.96 8.11 -9.72
C ASP A 137 -17.28 6.80 -10.19
N VAL A 138 -17.65 5.66 -9.62
CA VAL A 138 -17.20 4.32 -10.09
C VAL A 138 -17.49 4.17 -11.59
N LYS A 139 -18.70 4.54 -12.00
CA LYS A 139 -19.09 4.49 -13.41
C LYS A 139 -18.36 5.53 -14.27
N THR A 140 -18.22 6.76 -13.76
CA THR A 140 -17.58 7.87 -14.48
C THR A 140 -16.10 7.59 -14.76
N TYR A 141 -15.40 7.02 -13.77
CA TYR A 141 -13.97 6.70 -13.89
C TYR A 141 -13.70 5.28 -14.37
N ASN A 142 -14.77 4.50 -14.69
CA ASN A 142 -14.66 3.10 -15.07
C ASN A 142 -13.76 2.30 -14.13
N ALA A 143 -14.01 2.46 -12.83
CA ALA A 143 -13.19 1.84 -11.79
C ALA A 143 -13.55 0.36 -11.62
N ASP A 144 -12.55 -0.51 -11.63
CA ASP A 144 -12.73 -1.93 -11.31
C ASP A 144 -13.06 -2.08 -9.83
N HIS A 145 -14.21 -2.71 -9.52
CA HIS A 145 -14.66 -2.88 -8.14
C HIS A 145 -15.46 -4.15 -7.90
N LEU A 146 -15.45 -4.62 -6.66
CA LEU A 146 -16.25 -5.74 -6.15
C LEU A 146 -17.14 -5.23 -5.00
N ASP A 147 -18.46 -5.30 -5.17
CA ASP A 147 -19.44 -4.81 -4.20
C ASP A 147 -20.19 -5.97 -3.53
N GLY A 148 -19.98 -6.16 -2.24
CA GLY A 148 -20.64 -7.21 -1.45
C GLY A 148 -22.12 -6.97 -1.13
N VAL A 149 -22.75 -5.89 -1.65
CA VAL A 149 -24.14 -5.53 -1.38
C VAL A 149 -24.98 -5.45 -2.64
N ARG A 150 -24.52 -4.75 -3.68
CA ARG A 150 -25.34 -4.51 -4.89
C ARG A 150 -25.01 -5.48 -6.04
N ASP A 151 -23.88 -6.16 -5.97
CA ASP A 151 -23.50 -7.12 -7.00
C ASP A 151 -23.72 -8.57 -6.51
N GLY A 152 -24.83 -9.17 -6.98
CA GLY A 152 -25.19 -10.55 -6.64
C GLY A 152 -24.15 -11.60 -7.09
N ASN A 153 -23.31 -11.27 -8.07
CA ASN A 153 -22.26 -12.18 -8.54
C ASN A 153 -21.06 -12.31 -7.57
N THR A 154 -20.93 -11.38 -6.62
CA THR A 154 -19.85 -11.39 -5.62
C THR A 154 -20.19 -12.22 -4.38
N SER A 155 -21.40 -12.78 -4.30
CA SER A 155 -21.89 -13.53 -3.12
C SER A 155 -21.01 -14.72 -2.71
N SER A 156 -20.26 -15.32 -3.65
CA SER A 156 -19.32 -16.41 -3.37
C SER A 156 -18.05 -15.94 -2.66
N MET A 157 -17.72 -14.65 -2.76
CA MET A 157 -16.54 -14.07 -2.13
C MET A 157 -16.81 -13.66 -0.68
N PHE A 158 -17.99 -13.10 -0.42
CA PHE A 158 -18.34 -12.51 0.87
C PHE A 158 -19.09 -13.48 1.78
N TYR A 159 -18.88 -13.35 3.08
CA TYR A 159 -19.65 -14.04 4.11
C TYR A 159 -19.98 -13.09 5.27
N ARG A 160 -20.94 -13.50 6.11
CA ARG A 160 -21.30 -12.74 7.30
C ARG A 160 -20.90 -13.50 8.55
N ASP A 161 -20.05 -12.88 9.37
CA ASP A 161 -19.74 -13.34 10.71
C ASP A 161 -20.91 -12.98 11.64
N LYS A 162 -21.79 -13.96 11.90
CA LYS A 162 -22.98 -13.79 12.72
C LYS A 162 -22.67 -13.46 14.19
N SER A 163 -21.47 -13.80 14.68
CA SER A 163 -21.07 -13.51 16.07
C SER A 163 -20.96 -12.00 16.33
N ARG A 164 -20.78 -11.20 15.28
CA ARG A 164 -20.70 -9.72 15.33
C ARG A 164 -22.04 -9.01 15.10
N GLY A 165 -23.12 -9.76 14.93
CA GLY A 165 -24.43 -9.22 14.54
C GLY A 165 -25.19 -8.44 15.61
N GLN A 166 -24.77 -8.48 16.87
CA GLN A 166 -25.47 -7.83 18.00
C GLN A 166 -25.60 -6.30 17.90
N HIS A 167 -24.74 -5.65 17.10
CA HIS A 167 -24.73 -4.20 16.90
C HIS A 167 -25.13 -3.77 15.49
N GLY A 168 -25.64 -4.70 14.69
CA GLY A 168 -26.10 -4.44 13.31
C GLY A 168 -25.39 -5.29 12.25
N SER A 169 -26.12 -5.62 11.20
CA SER A 169 -25.60 -6.46 10.11
C SER A 169 -24.47 -5.79 9.33
N GLU A 170 -24.36 -4.47 9.39
CA GLU A 170 -23.30 -3.68 8.73
C GLU A 170 -21.91 -3.90 9.33
N HIS A 171 -21.78 -4.61 10.45
CA HIS A 171 -20.49 -4.96 11.07
C HIS A 171 -20.06 -6.40 10.80
N THR A 172 -20.85 -7.14 10.02
CA THR A 172 -20.70 -8.60 9.87
C THR A 172 -20.16 -9.07 8.53
N LEU A 173 -19.98 -8.18 7.54
CA LEU A 173 -19.56 -8.59 6.20
C LEU A 173 -18.03 -8.68 6.11
N PHE A 174 -17.56 -9.86 5.73
CA PHE A 174 -16.16 -10.21 5.51
C PHE A 174 -16.00 -10.90 4.18
N PHE A 175 -14.76 -11.09 3.73
CA PHE A 175 -14.49 -11.93 2.56
C PHE A 175 -13.22 -12.76 2.77
N HIS A 176 -13.12 -13.86 2.01
CA HIS A 176 -11.90 -14.68 1.92
C HIS A 176 -11.04 -14.20 0.74
N GLY A 177 -9.77 -13.91 0.99
CA GLY A 177 -8.84 -13.44 -0.04
C GLY A 177 -8.76 -14.40 -1.24
N ALA A 178 -8.70 -15.70 -0.99
CA ALA A 178 -8.66 -16.73 -2.02
C ALA A 178 -9.82 -16.66 -3.03
N ASN A 179 -10.97 -16.13 -2.63
CA ASN A 179 -12.14 -16.05 -3.52
C ASN A 179 -12.09 -14.81 -4.45
N VAL A 180 -11.17 -13.87 -4.21
CA VAL A 180 -11.07 -12.64 -5.00
C VAL A 180 -10.58 -12.93 -6.40
N GLN A 181 -9.61 -13.82 -6.56
CA GLN A 181 -8.98 -14.13 -7.85
C GLN A 181 -10.03 -14.56 -8.89
N SER A 182 -10.93 -15.48 -8.52
CA SER A 182 -11.96 -15.97 -9.44
C SER A 182 -12.92 -14.89 -9.94
N LEU A 183 -13.15 -13.84 -9.13
CA LEU A 183 -13.98 -12.71 -9.54
C LEU A 183 -13.20 -11.72 -10.41
N VAL A 184 -11.93 -11.48 -10.13
CA VAL A 184 -11.04 -10.68 -10.99
C VAL A 184 -10.98 -11.29 -12.39
N GLU A 185 -10.83 -12.61 -12.49
CA GLU A 185 -10.87 -13.35 -13.76
C GLU A 185 -12.24 -13.29 -14.43
N LYS A 186 -13.32 -13.53 -13.69
CA LYS A 186 -14.71 -13.50 -14.18
C LYS A 186 -15.09 -12.13 -14.78
N TYR A 187 -14.69 -11.05 -14.11
CA TYR A 187 -14.94 -9.69 -14.56
C TYR A 187 -13.92 -9.18 -15.57
N GLN A 188 -12.89 -9.97 -15.84
CA GLN A 188 -11.78 -9.61 -16.74
C GLN A 188 -11.12 -8.28 -16.34
N PHE A 189 -10.97 -8.06 -15.03
CA PHE A 189 -10.28 -6.87 -14.56
C PHE A 189 -8.82 -6.91 -14.98
N ARG A 190 -8.30 -5.76 -15.34
CA ARG A 190 -6.87 -5.59 -15.59
C ARG A 190 -6.10 -5.82 -14.29
N THR A 191 -5.14 -6.72 -14.30
CA THR A 191 -4.33 -7.07 -13.13
C THR A 191 -2.99 -6.35 -13.05
N GLU A 192 -2.49 -5.85 -14.18
CA GLU A 192 -1.22 -5.11 -14.25
C GLU A 192 -1.47 -3.61 -14.30
N HIS A 193 -0.55 -2.84 -13.72
CA HIS A 193 -0.54 -1.40 -13.87
C HIS A 193 -0.33 -0.98 -15.33
N ASN A 194 -0.89 0.19 -15.68
CA ASN A 194 -0.51 0.83 -16.94
C ASN A 194 0.99 1.18 -16.92
N SER A 195 1.64 1.14 -18.09
CA SER A 195 3.08 1.40 -18.21
C SER A 195 3.53 2.79 -17.72
N SER A 196 2.60 3.74 -17.64
CA SER A 196 2.83 5.09 -17.13
C SER A 196 2.66 5.22 -15.61
N TYR A 197 2.14 4.20 -14.94
CA TYR A 197 1.88 4.25 -13.50
C TYR A 197 3.19 4.33 -12.69
N LYS A 198 3.15 5.16 -11.64
CA LYS A 198 4.21 5.26 -10.62
C LYS A 198 3.57 5.50 -9.27
N THR A 199 4.06 4.88 -8.22
CA THR A 199 3.48 5.00 -6.88
C THR A 199 3.60 6.41 -6.27
N GLY A 200 4.51 7.24 -6.77
CA GLY A 200 4.83 8.54 -6.15
C GLY A 200 5.58 8.41 -4.81
N LEU A 201 5.82 7.19 -4.33
CA LEU A 201 6.51 6.91 -3.07
C LEU A 201 8.00 6.70 -3.29
N SER A 202 8.81 7.20 -2.36
CA SER A 202 10.25 6.96 -2.27
C SER A 202 10.59 6.44 -0.88
N PHE A 203 11.58 5.54 -0.77
CA PHE A 203 11.96 4.90 0.49
C PHE A 203 13.47 4.98 0.71
N ALA A 204 13.86 5.18 1.98
CA ALA A 204 15.26 5.18 2.39
C ALA A 204 15.45 4.52 3.76
N ASP A 205 16.59 3.86 3.98
CA ASP A 205 16.91 3.23 5.25
C ASP A 205 17.15 4.26 6.36
N ASN A 206 17.54 5.48 6.00
CA ASN A 206 17.82 6.59 6.90
C ASN A 206 16.73 7.68 6.88
N ALA A 207 15.50 7.35 6.51
CA ALA A 207 14.40 8.30 6.37
C ALA A 207 14.17 9.16 7.63
N VAL A 208 14.44 8.63 8.83
CA VAL A 208 14.35 9.36 10.10
C VAL A 208 15.25 10.58 10.16
N GLN A 209 16.34 10.64 9.38
CA GLN A 209 17.24 11.80 9.35
C GLN A 209 16.59 13.06 8.73
N GLN A 210 15.48 12.93 8.04
CA GLN A 210 14.68 14.05 7.53
C GLN A 210 13.81 14.69 8.63
N CYS A 211 13.62 14.00 9.75
CA CYS A 211 12.78 14.46 10.85
C CYS A 211 13.58 15.37 11.80
N THR A 212 12.93 16.43 12.28
CA THR A 212 13.58 17.50 13.04
C THR A 212 13.16 17.58 14.49
N ALA A 213 12.07 16.93 14.88
CA ALA A 213 11.53 16.98 16.23
C ALA A 213 11.09 15.59 16.72
N ASP A 214 11.01 15.41 18.03
CA ASP A 214 10.65 14.15 18.65
C ASP A 214 9.14 13.88 18.59
N ALA A 215 8.76 12.62 18.40
CA ALA A 215 7.41 12.12 18.37
C ALA A 215 7.35 10.68 18.89
N ALA A 216 7.73 10.48 20.16
CA ALA A 216 7.56 9.19 20.81
C ALA A 216 6.07 8.79 20.90
N ALA A 217 5.19 9.77 20.92
CA ALA A 217 3.75 9.59 20.75
C ALA A 217 3.18 10.62 19.77
N ALA A 218 2.08 10.26 19.10
CA ALA A 218 1.31 11.14 18.24
C ALA A 218 -0.19 10.93 18.49
N GLN A 219 -0.97 12.01 18.65
CA GLN A 219 -2.42 11.96 18.72
C GLN A 219 -3.01 12.69 17.53
N VAL A 220 -3.66 11.96 16.63
CA VAL A 220 -4.35 12.46 15.45
C VAL A 220 -5.82 12.65 15.80
N THR A 221 -6.30 13.88 15.76
CA THR A 221 -7.69 14.24 16.06
C THR A 221 -8.43 14.58 14.78
N PHE A 222 -9.46 13.82 14.45
CA PHE A 222 -10.28 14.01 13.26
C PHE A 222 -11.46 14.96 13.52
N ASN A 223 -12.00 14.92 14.73
CA ASN A 223 -13.06 15.79 15.22
C ASN A 223 -13.17 15.65 16.74
N THR A 224 -14.16 16.31 17.36
CA THR A 224 -14.37 16.29 18.81
C THR A 224 -14.66 14.90 19.41
N SER A 225 -15.06 13.93 18.59
CA SER A 225 -15.48 12.58 19.03
C SER A 225 -14.52 11.48 18.61
N LYS A 226 -13.60 11.75 17.68
CA LYS A 226 -12.72 10.72 17.09
C LYS A 226 -11.28 11.18 17.04
N SER A 227 -10.44 10.41 17.71
CA SER A 227 -8.98 10.48 17.61
C SER A 227 -8.38 9.08 17.49
N THR A 228 -7.17 9.01 16.96
CA THR A 228 -6.31 7.83 16.94
C THR A 228 -4.96 8.23 17.53
N SER A 229 -4.50 7.50 18.54
CA SER A 229 -3.22 7.76 19.20
C SER A 229 -2.20 6.71 18.79
N PHE A 230 -0.95 7.11 18.70
CA PHE A 230 0.18 6.26 18.32
C PHE A 230 1.27 6.34 19.38
N THR A 231 1.90 5.20 19.65
CA THR A 231 3.07 5.10 20.53
C THR A 231 4.21 4.43 19.79
N TYR A 232 5.38 5.05 19.81
CA TYR A 232 6.60 4.50 19.22
C TYR A 232 7.25 3.49 20.17
N HIS A 233 7.67 2.37 19.62
CA HIS A 233 8.41 1.30 20.31
C HIS A 233 9.82 1.22 19.75
N ALA A 234 10.80 1.67 20.52
CA ALA A 234 12.18 1.76 20.08
C ALA A 234 12.85 0.40 19.81
N ASP A 235 12.39 -0.65 20.48
CA ASP A 235 12.84 -2.04 20.31
C ASP A 235 12.45 -2.65 18.97
N THR A 236 11.25 -2.28 18.45
CA THR A 236 10.75 -2.74 17.14
C THR A 236 10.94 -1.72 16.03
N GLY A 237 11.19 -0.45 16.38
CA GLY A 237 11.24 0.65 15.42
C GLY A 237 9.86 0.98 14.80
N LYS A 238 8.76 0.59 15.44
CA LYS A 238 7.39 0.74 14.93
C LYS A 238 6.50 1.52 15.87
N TYR A 239 5.43 2.10 15.29
CA TYR A 239 4.30 2.64 16.04
C TYR A 239 3.21 1.60 16.15
N THR A 240 2.52 1.56 17.28
CA THR A 240 1.22 0.90 17.45
C THR A 240 0.14 1.95 17.70
N ALA A 241 -1.09 1.65 17.29
CA ALA A 241 -2.20 2.58 17.44
C ALA A 241 -3.14 2.18 18.59
N MET A 242 -3.83 3.17 19.14
CA MET A 242 -4.94 3.01 20.06
C MET A 242 -6.16 3.79 19.56
N GLN A 243 -7.32 3.14 19.53
CA GLN A 243 -8.60 3.71 19.15
C GLN A 243 -9.68 3.28 20.15
N TYR A 244 -10.67 4.13 20.37
CA TYR A 244 -11.80 3.82 21.25
C TYR A 244 -11.39 3.31 22.64
N LYS A 245 -10.27 3.82 23.18
CA LYS A 245 -9.66 3.43 24.48
C LYS A 245 -9.11 1.99 24.52
N GLY A 246 -8.89 1.37 23.38
CA GLY A 246 -8.30 0.04 23.24
C GLY A 246 -7.17 0.00 22.21
N ASP A 247 -6.27 -0.97 22.34
CA ASP A 247 -5.23 -1.22 21.36
C ASP A 247 -5.86 -1.57 20.01
N TYR A 248 -5.32 -0.99 18.95
CA TYR A 248 -5.70 -1.31 17.57
C TYR A 248 -5.01 -2.60 17.14
N LYS A 249 -5.76 -3.69 17.17
CA LYS A 249 -5.28 -5.06 16.91
C LYS A 249 -5.93 -5.68 15.68
N ASP A 250 -5.21 -6.61 15.07
CA ASP A 250 -5.77 -7.50 14.05
C ASP A 250 -6.51 -8.65 14.74
N GLY A 251 -7.78 -8.85 14.41
CA GLY A 251 -8.60 -9.90 14.98
C GLY A 251 -8.20 -11.33 14.56
N ALA A 252 -7.41 -11.49 13.49
CA ALA A 252 -6.89 -12.78 13.09
C ALA A 252 -5.71 -13.24 13.95
N THR A 253 -4.88 -12.31 14.40
CA THR A 253 -3.65 -12.61 15.16
C THR A 253 -3.77 -12.26 16.64
N GLY A 254 -4.64 -11.32 17.00
CA GLY A 254 -4.71 -10.73 18.34
C GLY A 254 -3.60 -9.71 18.64
N GLU A 255 -2.67 -9.49 17.70
CA GLU A 255 -1.51 -8.61 17.87
C GLU A 255 -1.81 -7.18 17.42
N PRO A 256 -1.13 -6.17 17.99
CA PRO A 256 -1.21 -4.80 17.53
C PRO A 256 -0.78 -4.67 16.06
N VAL A 257 -1.45 -3.79 15.31
CA VAL A 257 -1.06 -3.48 13.92
C VAL A 257 0.13 -2.51 13.94
N PRO A 258 1.30 -2.90 13.40
CA PRO A 258 2.51 -2.08 13.44
C PRO A 258 2.60 -1.14 12.23
N PHE A 259 3.10 0.08 12.46
CA PHE A 259 3.36 1.08 11.42
C PHE A 259 4.80 1.56 11.47
N SER A 260 5.47 1.59 10.33
CA SER A 260 6.79 2.22 10.19
C SER A 260 6.68 3.73 10.02
N ASN A 261 5.62 4.16 9.35
CA ASN A 261 5.40 5.55 8.97
C ASN A 261 3.98 5.98 9.32
N LEU A 262 3.85 7.24 9.76
CA LEU A 262 2.57 7.95 9.82
C LEU A 262 2.66 9.17 8.90
N LEU A 263 1.74 9.27 7.94
CA LEU A 263 1.49 10.46 7.14
C LEU A 263 0.19 11.09 7.63
N ILE A 264 0.25 12.31 8.14
CA ILE A 264 -0.93 13.03 8.61
C ILE A 264 -1.14 14.21 7.67
N LEU A 265 -2.18 14.12 6.83
CA LEU A 265 -2.44 15.09 5.77
C LEU A 265 -3.61 15.98 6.16
N SER A 266 -3.48 17.29 6.01
CA SER A 266 -4.58 18.24 6.15
C SER A 266 -5.26 18.45 4.81
N ALA A 267 -6.59 18.33 4.77
CA ALA A 267 -7.40 18.55 3.56
C ALA A 267 -8.69 19.30 3.89
N ASP A 268 -9.18 20.08 2.96
CA ASP A 268 -10.47 20.75 3.10
C ASP A 268 -11.61 19.74 3.03
N MET A 269 -12.53 19.85 3.99
CA MET A 269 -13.69 18.98 4.09
C MET A 269 -14.96 19.79 4.28
N LYS A 270 -16.04 19.38 3.61
CA LYS A 270 -17.35 19.99 3.77
C LYS A 270 -18.47 18.95 3.76
N THR A 271 -19.51 19.18 4.56
CA THR A 271 -20.74 18.41 4.48
C THR A 271 -21.49 18.77 3.19
N VAL A 272 -21.92 17.77 2.43
CA VAL A 272 -22.55 17.95 1.11
C VAL A 272 -24.04 17.66 1.09
N ASP A 273 -24.59 17.03 2.13
CA ASP A 273 -26.00 16.73 2.23
C ASP A 273 -26.52 16.66 3.66
N SER A 274 -27.85 16.53 3.82
CA SER A 274 -28.52 16.43 5.11
C SER A 274 -28.25 15.12 5.87
N TYR A 275 -27.71 14.12 5.20
CA TYR A 275 -27.25 12.87 5.83
C TYR A 275 -25.89 13.04 6.51
N GLY A 276 -25.20 14.16 6.24
CA GLY A 276 -23.89 14.49 6.80
C GLY A 276 -22.72 13.90 6.03
N ARG A 277 -22.92 13.48 4.76
CA ARG A 277 -21.82 12.99 3.92
C ARG A 277 -20.84 14.11 3.63
N LEU A 278 -19.58 13.71 3.48
CA LEU A 278 -18.47 14.64 3.28
C LEU A 278 -17.98 14.62 1.83
N ALA A 279 -17.62 15.80 1.32
CA ALA A 279 -16.60 15.95 0.29
C ALA A 279 -15.27 16.23 0.98
N VAL A 280 -14.21 15.56 0.52
CA VAL A 280 -12.84 15.72 1.00
C VAL A 280 -11.99 16.07 -0.21
N ASP A 281 -11.34 17.21 -0.18
CA ASP A 281 -10.53 17.66 -1.30
C ASP A 281 -9.13 17.07 -1.22
N LEU A 282 -8.88 16.07 -2.07
CA LEU A 282 -7.62 15.33 -2.17
C LEU A 282 -6.93 15.53 -3.53
N ILE A 283 -7.36 16.53 -4.31
CA ILE A 283 -6.72 16.96 -5.56
C ILE A 283 -6.25 18.40 -5.35
N GLY A 284 -5.02 18.69 -5.72
CA GLY A 284 -4.36 19.98 -5.44
C GLY A 284 -3.16 19.78 -4.54
N SER A 285 -3.09 20.56 -3.46
CA SER A 285 -1.98 20.49 -2.51
C SER A 285 -2.42 20.86 -1.10
N GLY A 286 -1.67 20.43 -0.11
CA GLY A 286 -1.89 20.78 1.27
C GLY A 286 -0.64 20.53 2.12
N THR A 287 -0.80 20.74 3.41
CA THR A 287 0.25 20.51 4.41
C THR A 287 -0.02 19.24 5.19
N GLY A 288 0.97 18.79 5.94
CA GLY A 288 0.86 17.62 6.80
C GLY A 288 2.10 17.39 7.63
N TYR A 289 2.18 16.19 8.17
CA TYR A 289 3.34 15.74 8.94
C TYR A 289 3.74 14.33 8.52
N PHE A 290 5.03 14.11 8.46
CA PHE A 290 5.61 12.78 8.34
C PHE A 290 6.22 12.39 9.69
N VAL A 291 5.92 11.17 10.14
CA VAL A 291 6.36 10.65 11.45
C VAL A 291 6.97 9.28 11.24
N THR A 292 8.19 9.08 11.70
CA THR A 292 8.92 7.81 11.65
C THR A 292 10.03 7.77 12.69
N GLY A 293 10.36 6.57 13.19
CA GLY A 293 11.50 6.37 14.07
C GLY A 293 11.48 7.21 15.36
N GLY A 294 10.30 7.50 15.91
CA GLY A 294 10.14 8.33 17.11
C GLY A 294 10.29 9.84 16.87
N LYS A 295 10.25 10.28 15.60
CA LYS A 295 10.47 11.69 15.20
C LYS A 295 9.49 12.12 14.13
N TYR A 296 9.31 13.44 13.94
CA TYR A 296 8.44 14.00 12.89
C TYR A 296 9.08 15.20 12.17
N VAL A 297 8.50 15.52 11.02
CA VAL A 297 8.79 16.71 10.22
C VAL A 297 7.52 17.21 9.53
N PRO A 298 7.29 18.54 9.42
CA PRO A 298 6.26 19.11 8.55
C PRO A 298 6.53 18.76 7.08
N ILE A 299 5.47 18.48 6.32
CA ILE A 299 5.53 18.17 4.91
C ILE A 299 4.48 18.92 4.11
N LYS A 300 4.65 18.94 2.79
CA LYS A 300 3.62 19.31 1.81
C LYS A 300 3.24 18.08 1.01
N TRP A 301 1.96 17.94 0.70
CA TRP A 301 1.49 16.95 -0.25
C TRP A 301 0.91 17.65 -1.48
N ALA A 302 1.00 16.99 -2.64
CA ALA A 302 0.38 17.44 -3.86
C ALA A 302 -0.14 16.26 -4.69
N ARG A 303 -1.20 16.53 -5.46
CA ARG A 303 -1.82 15.58 -6.37
C ARG A 303 -2.51 16.34 -7.49
N SER A 304 -2.16 16.06 -8.75
CA SER A 304 -2.61 16.86 -9.90
C SER A 304 -4.01 16.52 -10.40
N ASP A 305 -4.41 15.25 -10.32
CA ASP A 305 -5.70 14.76 -10.81
C ASP A 305 -6.10 13.43 -10.13
N ILE A 306 -7.27 12.91 -10.50
CA ILE A 306 -7.89 11.73 -9.88
C ILE A 306 -7.05 10.44 -10.01
N ASN A 307 -6.26 10.30 -11.07
CA ASN A 307 -5.43 9.11 -11.33
C ASN A 307 -3.97 9.33 -10.94
N SER A 308 -3.59 10.56 -10.57
CA SER A 308 -2.23 10.87 -10.13
C SER A 308 -1.99 10.38 -8.71
N CYS A 309 -0.79 9.88 -8.44
CA CYS A 309 -0.37 9.54 -7.10
C CYS A 309 -0.12 10.79 -6.27
N PHE A 310 -0.21 10.65 -4.95
CA PHE A 310 0.28 11.68 -4.04
C PHE A 310 1.80 11.80 -4.15
N THR A 311 2.28 13.03 -4.10
CA THR A 311 3.69 13.35 -3.93
C THR A 311 3.87 14.08 -2.61
N TYR A 312 4.99 13.83 -1.95
CA TYR A 312 5.29 14.41 -0.64
C TYR A 312 6.65 15.09 -0.70
N THR A 313 6.73 16.30 -0.14
CA THR A 313 7.98 17.06 -0.06
C THR A 313 8.17 17.66 1.34
N LEU A 314 9.41 17.89 1.70
CA LEU A 314 9.77 18.71 2.83
C LEU A 314 9.47 20.19 2.53
N GLU A 315 9.60 21.07 3.50
CA GLU A 315 9.33 22.51 3.32
C GLU A 315 10.25 23.17 2.28
N ASP A 316 11.48 22.67 2.14
CA ASP A 316 12.46 23.11 1.15
C ASP A 316 12.22 22.56 -0.26
N SER A 317 11.12 21.83 -0.46
CA SER A 317 10.75 21.14 -1.71
C SER A 317 11.58 19.90 -2.04
N THR A 318 12.43 19.42 -1.14
CA THR A 318 13.10 18.13 -1.27
C THR A 318 12.07 17.00 -1.19
N ALA A 319 12.19 16.00 -2.06
CA ALA A 319 11.30 14.84 -2.05
C ALA A 319 11.40 14.08 -0.72
N LEU A 320 10.27 13.73 -0.13
CA LEU A 320 10.21 12.94 1.08
C LEU A 320 10.55 11.48 0.79
N ASN A 321 11.39 10.88 1.61
CA ASN A 321 11.60 9.44 1.65
C ASN A 321 10.90 8.85 2.88
N LEU A 322 10.14 7.78 2.69
CA LEU A 322 9.53 7.00 3.77
C LEU A 322 10.52 5.97 4.32
N SER A 323 10.37 5.60 5.58
CA SER A 323 11.00 4.40 6.12
C SER A 323 10.34 3.14 5.51
N ARG A 324 11.13 2.06 5.38
CA ARG A 324 10.59 0.80 4.84
C ARG A 324 9.59 0.17 5.80
N GLY A 325 8.48 -0.31 5.26
CA GLY A 325 7.40 -0.98 5.98
C GLY A 325 6.04 -0.27 5.85
N THR A 326 5.07 -0.76 6.59
CA THR A 326 3.66 -0.33 6.54
C THR A 326 3.50 1.15 6.89
N THR A 327 2.63 1.84 6.13
CA THR A 327 2.32 3.26 6.33
C THR A 327 0.86 3.47 6.73
N TYR A 328 0.64 4.19 7.83
CA TYR A 328 -0.66 4.77 8.14
C TYR A 328 -0.77 6.16 7.52
N VAL A 329 -1.94 6.49 6.96
CA VAL A 329 -2.26 7.81 6.40
C VAL A 329 -3.53 8.33 7.03
N GLY A 330 -3.41 9.28 7.95
CA GLY A 330 -4.55 10.01 8.53
C GLY A 330 -4.84 11.26 7.71
N VAL A 331 -6.07 11.44 7.23
CA VAL A 331 -6.49 12.70 6.60
C VAL A 331 -7.39 13.45 7.56
N ILE A 332 -6.93 14.60 8.04
CA ILE A 332 -7.64 15.45 8.99
C ILE A 332 -8.23 16.68 8.30
N PRO A 333 -9.37 17.20 8.76
CA PRO A 333 -9.91 18.45 8.23
C PRO A 333 -8.99 19.63 8.57
N THR A 334 -8.78 20.52 7.61
CA THR A 334 -8.02 21.76 7.81
C THR A 334 -8.60 22.60 8.96
N ASN A 335 -9.93 22.58 9.12
CA ASN A 335 -10.63 23.23 10.24
C ASN A 335 -11.17 22.18 11.20
N GLY A 336 -10.65 22.14 12.42
CA GLY A 336 -11.11 21.25 13.49
C GLY A 336 -10.36 19.93 13.62
N GLY A 337 -9.48 19.60 12.70
CA GLY A 337 -8.50 18.52 12.84
C GLY A 337 -7.21 19.02 13.49
N SER A 338 -6.49 18.15 14.18
CA SER A 338 -5.19 18.48 14.78
C SER A 338 -4.33 17.24 14.96
N VAL A 339 -3.03 17.46 15.12
CA VAL A 339 -2.11 16.45 15.59
C VAL A 339 -1.23 17.02 16.71
N ASN A 340 -1.04 16.25 17.77
CA ASN A 340 -0.18 16.58 18.89
C ASN A 340 0.90 15.51 19.00
N PHE A 341 2.14 15.96 19.18
CA PHE A 341 3.31 15.10 19.36
C PHE A 341 3.87 15.23 20.78
N SER A 342 4.43 14.15 21.32
CA SER A 342 5.14 14.12 22.60
C SER A 342 6.25 13.07 22.61
#